data_f60e59a36f67ee4b6abbfa78c27efb70
#
_entry.id   f60e59a36f67ee4b6abbfa78c27efb70
#
_cell.length_a   1.000
_cell.length_b   1.000
_cell.length_c   1.000
_cell.angle_alpha   90.00
_cell.angle_beta   90.00
_cell.angle_gamma   90.00
#
_symmetry.space_group_name_H-M   'P 1'
#
loop_
_entity.id
_entity.type
_entity.pdbx_description
1 polymer ?
#
loop_
_entity_poly.entity_id
_entity_poly.type
_entity_poly.pdbx_seq_one_letter_code
_entity_poly.pdbx_strand_id
1 'polypeptide(L)'
;MLEFRILGPLEVVGEHGPLRLGGPRQRATLAILLLNANRVVSVDRLADDLYSGSAPVTAVTQVQRQISELRRALGDESVIETCSPGYVIRLAPAQLDLHRFERLAEKAARADARVADDLLREALSLWRGAPLADLAYESFARPAVERLEEIRLAAIENRIDAQLALGRHEEVAAELEQLVSEHPLRERFRGQMMLALYRSGRQAEALEVYRKTREKLVEEFGIEPTAALRRLEQAILAQDRSLDLHDRVDHNHGVETVVLVLPTDDEWLDDALALAQRLAVPLPRELIIVRLVPDESVLEPALEALSKRRKLLGEDTRAAAFTSLEPGRDAVRLATVHDVGVVLVEARPELDGDRVPEELAILLDGSPADVAVLRTGKVDGGSGVFVPFGGGEHDWAALELGASLASATGDSLYLVGTRADPPGGRRDASRLLADASLAAQRVVGVEARPLLAEPTEAALLHAVEEAGLVVAGISPRWRREGIGPTRRALVRRALPPVVLVHRGPRPSGLAPRESRTRFTWTLDA
;
A
#
# COMPACT_ATOMS: atom_id res chain seq x y z
N MET A 1 34.25 -12.87 -11.73
CA MET A 1 32.80 -13.15 -11.97
C MET A 1 32.36 -12.41 -13.23
N LEU A 2 31.54 -13.03 -14.12
CA LEU A 2 31.06 -12.37 -15.33
C LEU A 2 29.82 -11.50 -15.02
N GLU A 3 29.77 -10.28 -15.58
CA GLU A 3 28.63 -9.38 -15.56
C GLU A 3 28.17 -9.13 -17.00
N PHE A 4 26.86 -9.29 -17.27
CA PHE A 4 26.24 -9.10 -18.56
C PHE A 4 25.37 -7.85 -18.55
N ARG A 5 25.49 -7.04 -19.59
CA ARG A 5 24.83 -5.74 -19.66
C ARG A 5 24.12 -5.58 -21.01
N ILE A 6 22.80 -5.40 -20.95
CA ILE A 6 21.91 -5.18 -22.11
C ILE A 6 21.08 -3.90 -22.02
N LEU A 7 21.13 -3.19 -20.90
CA LEU A 7 20.48 -1.88 -20.73
C LEU A 7 21.35 -0.76 -21.34
N GLY A 8 21.71 -0.91 -22.57
CA GLY A 8 22.61 -0.12 -23.40
C GLY A 8 23.19 -1.01 -24.50
N PRO A 9 24.31 -0.65 -25.14
CA PRO A 9 25.05 -1.55 -26.00
C PRO A 9 25.39 -2.85 -25.25
N LEU A 10 25.33 -4.00 -25.96
CA LEU A 10 25.66 -5.29 -25.34
C LEU A 10 27.12 -5.32 -24.88
N GLU A 11 27.34 -5.54 -23.60
CA GLU A 11 28.65 -5.69 -23.00
C GLU A 11 28.72 -6.92 -22.07
N VAL A 12 29.90 -7.52 -22.02
CA VAL A 12 30.25 -8.52 -21.00
C VAL A 12 31.51 -8.05 -20.30
N VAL A 13 31.45 -7.98 -18.98
CA VAL A 13 32.57 -7.53 -18.14
C VAL A 13 33.05 -8.72 -17.31
N GLY A 14 34.32 -9.07 -17.46
CA GLY A 14 35.01 -10.07 -16.66
C GLY A 14 35.86 -9.44 -15.56
N GLU A 15 36.65 -10.24 -14.85
CA GLU A 15 37.50 -9.78 -13.73
C GLU A 15 38.57 -8.77 -14.17
N HIS A 16 38.99 -8.82 -15.43
CA HIS A 16 40.03 -7.95 -15.98
C HIS A 16 39.48 -6.84 -16.90
N GLY A 17 38.16 -6.61 -16.86
CA GLY A 17 37.50 -5.59 -17.68
C GLY A 17 36.61 -6.16 -18.79
N PRO A 18 36.22 -5.32 -19.78
CA PRO A 18 35.32 -5.72 -20.83
C PRO A 18 35.91 -6.83 -21.73
N LEU A 19 35.10 -7.86 -21.96
CA LEU A 19 35.47 -8.96 -22.86
C LEU A 19 35.17 -8.59 -24.30
N ARG A 20 36.08 -8.96 -25.22
CA ARG A 20 35.86 -8.81 -26.66
C ARG A 20 34.97 -9.93 -27.17
N LEU A 21 33.73 -9.58 -27.49
CA LEU A 21 32.82 -10.46 -28.22
C LEU A 21 33.15 -10.41 -29.71
N GLY A 22 32.87 -11.49 -30.41
CA GLY A 22 33.08 -11.57 -31.85
C GLY A 22 32.11 -10.73 -32.69
N GLY A 23 31.88 -11.15 -33.94
CA GLY A 23 31.04 -10.41 -34.88
C GLY A 23 29.55 -10.31 -34.52
N PRO A 24 28.74 -9.59 -35.34
CA PRO A 24 27.34 -9.30 -35.06
C PRO A 24 26.49 -10.54 -34.72
N ARG A 25 26.66 -11.64 -35.42
CA ARG A 25 25.90 -12.88 -35.14
C ARG A 25 26.22 -13.50 -33.80
N GLN A 26 27.45 -13.44 -33.33
CA GLN A 26 27.82 -13.91 -32.00
C GLN A 26 27.18 -13.05 -30.91
N ARG A 27 27.20 -11.72 -31.10
CA ARG A 27 26.54 -10.75 -30.21
C ARG A 27 25.03 -10.96 -30.22
N ALA A 28 24.40 -11.16 -31.38
CA ALA A 28 22.98 -11.46 -31.48
C ALA A 28 22.59 -12.76 -30.75
N THR A 29 23.38 -13.85 -30.94
CA THR A 29 23.16 -15.12 -30.25
C THR A 29 23.21 -14.92 -28.71
N LEU A 30 24.20 -14.18 -28.22
CA LEU A 30 24.30 -13.90 -26.79
C LEU A 30 23.12 -13.05 -26.28
N ALA A 31 22.72 -12.02 -27.04
CA ALA A 31 21.57 -11.17 -26.66
C ALA A 31 20.27 -11.97 -26.57
N ILE A 32 20.00 -12.88 -27.51
CA ILE A 32 18.82 -13.76 -27.46
C ILE A 32 18.84 -14.64 -26.20
N LEU A 33 20.00 -15.22 -25.86
CA LEU A 33 20.14 -16.01 -24.64
C LEU A 33 19.96 -15.18 -23.36
N LEU A 34 20.50 -13.94 -23.32
CA LEU A 34 20.38 -13.03 -22.18
C LEU A 34 18.93 -12.55 -21.97
N LEU A 35 18.23 -12.24 -23.07
CA LEU A 35 16.80 -11.88 -23.01
C LEU A 35 15.92 -13.04 -22.52
N ASN A 36 16.42 -14.27 -22.62
CA ASN A 36 15.77 -15.49 -22.12
C ASN A 36 16.61 -16.14 -20.99
N ALA A 37 17.35 -15.37 -20.21
CA ALA A 37 18.22 -15.91 -19.19
C ALA A 37 17.50 -16.90 -18.27
N ASN A 38 18.18 -18.01 -17.92
CA ASN A 38 17.66 -19.11 -17.12
C ASN A 38 16.50 -19.92 -17.75
N ARG A 39 16.19 -19.68 -19.04
CA ARG A 39 15.20 -20.44 -19.82
C ARG A 39 15.87 -21.09 -21.03
N VAL A 40 15.41 -22.28 -21.40
CA VAL A 40 15.92 -22.97 -22.58
C VAL A 40 15.40 -22.29 -23.84
N VAL A 41 16.29 -21.93 -24.73
CA VAL A 41 15.98 -21.43 -26.08
C VAL A 41 16.30 -22.54 -27.07
N SER A 42 15.31 -22.99 -27.83
CA SER A 42 15.50 -24.06 -28.81
C SER A 42 16.43 -23.62 -29.94
N VAL A 43 17.13 -24.58 -30.55
CA VAL A 43 18.02 -24.31 -31.69
C VAL A 43 17.25 -23.70 -32.85
N ASP A 44 16.02 -24.19 -33.12
CA ASP A 44 15.16 -23.68 -34.18
C ASP A 44 14.80 -22.20 -33.93
N ARG A 45 14.41 -21.85 -32.70
CA ARG A 45 14.13 -20.45 -32.33
C ARG A 45 15.36 -19.56 -32.46
N LEU A 46 16.55 -20.03 -32.07
CA LEU A 46 17.80 -19.30 -32.27
C LEU A 46 18.06 -19.07 -33.75
N ALA A 47 17.83 -20.07 -34.59
CA ALA A 47 17.98 -19.95 -36.02
C ALA A 47 16.97 -18.96 -36.65
N ASP A 48 15.69 -19.05 -36.26
CA ASP A 48 14.64 -18.16 -36.74
C ASP A 48 14.92 -16.70 -36.37
N ASP A 49 15.28 -16.45 -35.11
CA ASP A 49 15.60 -15.11 -34.58
C ASP A 49 16.87 -14.52 -35.29
N LEU A 50 17.91 -15.35 -35.54
CA LEU A 50 19.15 -14.90 -36.18
C LEU A 50 19.04 -14.68 -37.69
N TYR A 51 18.08 -15.31 -38.37
CA TYR A 51 17.89 -15.26 -39.80
C TYR A 51 16.57 -14.69 -40.28
N SER A 52 15.80 -14.09 -39.33
CA SER A 52 14.51 -13.44 -39.64
C SER A 52 13.54 -14.33 -40.42
N GLY A 53 13.45 -15.62 -40.06
CA GLY A 53 12.57 -16.60 -40.70
C GLY A 53 13.08 -17.15 -42.05
N SER A 54 14.25 -16.73 -42.51
CA SER A 54 14.88 -17.21 -43.77
C SER A 54 16.15 -18.01 -43.47
N ALA A 55 16.05 -18.99 -42.57
CA ALA A 55 17.18 -19.75 -42.09
C ALA A 55 17.78 -20.65 -43.23
N PRO A 56 19.09 -20.57 -43.50
CA PRO A 56 19.75 -21.46 -44.45
C PRO A 56 19.78 -22.90 -43.90
N VAL A 57 19.96 -23.88 -44.78
CA VAL A 57 20.05 -25.30 -44.38
C VAL A 57 21.18 -25.54 -43.35
N THR A 58 22.19 -24.69 -43.32
CA THR A 58 23.31 -24.74 -42.36
C THR A 58 23.07 -23.96 -41.06
N ALA A 59 21.88 -23.39 -40.84
CA ALA A 59 21.61 -22.52 -39.71
C ALA A 59 21.90 -23.20 -38.36
N VAL A 60 21.49 -24.44 -38.19
CA VAL A 60 21.75 -25.24 -36.96
C VAL A 60 23.26 -25.36 -36.70
N THR A 61 24.04 -25.70 -37.70
CA THR A 61 25.51 -25.82 -37.59
C THR A 61 26.14 -24.46 -37.23
N GLN A 62 25.61 -23.39 -37.81
CA GLN A 62 26.11 -22.04 -37.52
C GLN A 62 25.76 -21.61 -36.08
N VAL A 63 24.54 -21.90 -35.57
CA VAL A 63 24.20 -21.68 -34.18
C VAL A 63 25.14 -22.43 -33.24
N GLN A 64 25.38 -23.72 -33.50
CA GLN A 64 26.33 -24.54 -32.73
C GLN A 64 27.74 -23.93 -32.70
N ARG A 65 28.21 -23.43 -33.85
CA ARG A 65 29.50 -22.74 -33.94
C ARG A 65 29.49 -21.46 -33.12
N GLN A 66 28.45 -20.61 -33.21
CA GLN A 66 28.37 -19.40 -32.39
C GLN A 66 28.38 -19.71 -30.89
N ILE A 67 27.67 -20.74 -30.44
CA ILE A 67 27.70 -21.19 -29.04
C ILE A 67 29.12 -21.61 -28.60
N SER A 68 29.83 -22.37 -29.43
CA SER A 68 31.20 -22.80 -29.12
C SER A 68 32.17 -21.61 -29.04
N GLU A 69 32.01 -20.65 -29.96
CA GLU A 69 32.81 -19.41 -29.95
C GLU A 69 32.48 -18.54 -28.74
N LEU A 70 31.19 -18.44 -28.31
CA LEU A 70 30.76 -17.73 -27.10
C LEU A 70 31.35 -18.35 -25.86
N ARG A 71 31.26 -19.67 -25.66
CA ARG A 71 31.86 -20.38 -24.54
C ARG A 71 33.35 -20.06 -24.39
N ARG A 72 34.08 -20.09 -25.51
CA ARG A 72 35.50 -19.74 -25.53
C ARG A 72 35.76 -18.27 -25.19
N ALA A 73 34.94 -17.35 -25.73
CA ALA A 73 35.08 -15.92 -25.46
C ALA A 73 34.75 -15.55 -24.00
N LEU A 74 33.79 -16.24 -23.36
CA LEU A 74 33.40 -16.06 -21.99
C LEU A 74 34.40 -16.68 -20.98
N GLY A 75 35.25 -17.60 -21.44
CA GLY A 75 36.23 -18.29 -20.60
C GLY A 75 35.62 -19.26 -19.58
N ASP A 76 34.32 -19.48 -19.65
CA ASP A 76 33.58 -20.39 -18.78
C ASP A 76 32.52 -21.13 -19.59
N GLU A 77 32.79 -22.41 -19.84
CA GLU A 77 31.89 -23.25 -20.65
C GLU A 77 30.60 -23.60 -19.92
N SER A 78 30.55 -23.45 -18.59
CA SER A 78 29.39 -23.78 -17.75
C SER A 78 28.29 -22.72 -17.82
N VAL A 79 28.60 -21.49 -18.21
CA VAL A 79 27.63 -20.38 -18.28
C VAL A 79 26.55 -20.62 -19.34
N ILE A 80 26.91 -21.28 -20.47
CA ILE A 80 25.96 -21.67 -21.52
C ILE A 80 25.88 -23.20 -21.56
N GLU A 81 24.83 -23.75 -20.99
CA GLU A 81 24.56 -25.18 -20.95
C GLU A 81 23.82 -25.65 -22.21
N THR A 82 24.10 -26.89 -22.64
CA THR A 82 23.30 -27.56 -23.66
C THR A 82 22.16 -28.31 -22.98
N CYS A 83 20.93 -27.91 -23.27
CA CYS A 83 19.71 -28.51 -22.73
C CYS A 83 18.74 -28.78 -23.90
N SER A 84 18.41 -30.04 -24.17
CA SER A 84 17.44 -30.34 -25.23
C SER A 84 16.13 -29.60 -25.01
N PRO A 85 15.55 -28.91 -26.03
CA PRO A 85 15.96 -28.90 -27.45
C PRO A 85 16.92 -27.76 -27.87
N GLY A 86 17.72 -27.19 -26.97
CA GLY A 86 18.56 -26.04 -27.30
C GLY A 86 19.64 -25.72 -26.27
N TYR A 87 19.70 -24.45 -25.90
CA TYR A 87 20.71 -23.89 -24.99
C TYR A 87 20.07 -23.01 -23.92
N VAL A 88 20.72 -22.92 -22.77
CA VAL A 88 20.35 -22.01 -21.69
C VAL A 88 21.60 -21.31 -21.16
N ILE A 89 21.49 -20.00 -20.95
CA ILE A 89 22.49 -19.25 -20.19
C ILE A 89 22.07 -19.21 -18.72
N ARG A 90 22.93 -19.69 -17.81
CA ARG A 90 22.68 -19.74 -16.36
C ARG A 90 23.32 -18.54 -15.69
N LEU A 91 22.49 -17.67 -15.13
CA LEU A 91 22.93 -16.44 -14.49
C LEU A 91 22.34 -16.30 -13.10
N ALA A 92 23.19 -15.93 -12.14
CA ALA A 92 22.71 -15.44 -10.87
C ALA A 92 22.02 -14.07 -11.02
N PRO A 93 21.08 -13.71 -10.13
CA PRO A 93 20.31 -12.46 -10.24
C PRO A 93 21.16 -11.18 -10.31
N ALA A 94 22.41 -11.21 -9.83
CA ALA A 94 23.31 -10.06 -9.84
C ALA A 94 24.15 -9.95 -11.12
N GLN A 95 24.17 -10.97 -11.97
CA GLN A 95 25.07 -11.03 -13.12
C GLN A 95 24.49 -10.36 -14.39
N LEU A 96 23.18 -10.08 -14.44
CA LEU A 96 22.52 -9.38 -15.55
C LEU A 96 21.96 -8.04 -15.06
N ASP A 97 22.32 -6.95 -15.72
CA ASP A 97 21.86 -5.60 -15.39
C ASP A 97 20.32 -5.49 -15.45
N LEU A 98 19.65 -6.14 -16.39
CA LEU A 98 18.18 -6.22 -16.44
C LEU A 98 17.58 -6.83 -15.15
N HIS A 99 18.13 -7.94 -14.67
CA HIS A 99 17.64 -8.57 -13.45
C HIS A 99 17.90 -7.72 -12.19
N ARG A 100 19.02 -6.97 -12.19
CA ARG A 100 19.31 -6.00 -11.13
C ARG A 100 18.30 -4.86 -11.15
N PHE A 101 18.02 -4.33 -12.33
CA PHE A 101 17.01 -3.27 -12.54
C PHE A 101 15.62 -3.73 -12.07
N GLU A 102 15.13 -4.87 -12.56
CA GLU A 102 13.82 -5.42 -12.20
C GLU A 102 13.68 -5.62 -10.68
N ARG A 103 14.70 -6.14 -10.03
CA ARG A 103 14.72 -6.33 -8.57
C ARG A 103 14.72 -5.01 -7.80
N LEU A 104 15.44 -3.99 -8.26
CA LEU A 104 15.43 -2.66 -7.63
C LEU A 104 14.07 -2.00 -7.79
N ALA A 105 13.48 -2.06 -8.99
CA ALA A 105 12.14 -1.54 -9.26
C ALA A 105 11.05 -2.26 -8.43
N GLU A 106 11.17 -3.58 -8.26
CA GLU A 106 10.25 -4.35 -7.41
C GLU A 106 10.37 -3.97 -5.92
N LYS A 107 11.60 -3.75 -5.43
CA LYS A 107 11.82 -3.27 -4.06
C LYS A 107 11.26 -1.86 -3.88
N ALA A 108 11.46 -0.98 -4.85
CA ALA A 108 10.96 0.39 -4.81
C ALA A 108 9.43 0.44 -4.74
N ALA A 109 8.72 -0.47 -5.43
CA ALA A 109 7.26 -0.54 -5.40
C ALA A 109 6.66 -0.87 -4.01
N ARG A 110 7.50 -1.35 -3.08
CA ARG A 110 7.10 -1.73 -1.71
C ARG A 110 7.69 -0.80 -0.65
N ALA A 111 8.48 0.17 -1.05
CA ALA A 111 9.19 1.10 -0.17
C ALA A 111 8.40 2.40 0.02
N ASP A 112 8.76 3.17 1.05
CA ASP A 112 8.34 4.56 1.18
C ASP A 112 8.92 5.44 0.05
N ALA A 113 8.38 6.66 -0.10
CA ALA A 113 8.74 7.54 -1.20
C ALA A 113 10.25 7.86 -1.27
N ARG A 114 10.93 8.00 -0.13
CA ARG A 114 12.36 8.33 -0.10
C ARG A 114 13.20 7.14 -0.55
N VAL A 115 12.97 5.98 0.04
CA VAL A 115 13.66 4.74 -0.33
C VAL A 115 13.32 4.34 -1.77
N ALA A 116 12.08 4.57 -2.21
CA ALA A 116 11.66 4.32 -3.60
C ALA A 116 12.43 5.23 -4.59
N ASP A 117 12.57 6.54 -4.31
CA ASP A 117 13.35 7.46 -5.14
C ASP A 117 14.82 6.99 -5.25
N ASP A 118 15.46 6.64 -4.12
CA ASP A 118 16.85 6.17 -4.11
C ASP A 118 17.02 4.86 -4.90
N LEU A 119 16.15 3.87 -4.68
CA LEU A 119 16.19 2.59 -5.39
C LEU A 119 15.93 2.75 -6.90
N LEU A 120 15.00 3.63 -7.30
CA LEU A 120 14.70 3.89 -8.70
C LEU A 120 15.80 4.68 -9.40
N ARG A 121 16.48 5.59 -8.69
CA ARG A 121 17.69 6.24 -9.21
C ARG A 121 18.80 5.23 -9.44
N GLU A 122 19.05 4.32 -8.48
CA GLU A 122 20.02 3.25 -8.65
C GLU A 122 19.63 2.35 -9.84
N ALA A 123 18.37 1.94 -9.95
CA ALA A 123 17.88 1.14 -11.06
C ALA A 123 18.09 1.84 -12.42
N LEU A 124 17.72 3.12 -12.52
CA LEU A 124 17.86 3.90 -13.75
C LEU A 124 19.33 4.19 -14.11
N SER A 125 20.24 4.22 -13.12
CA SER A 125 21.69 4.37 -13.38
C SER A 125 22.30 3.17 -14.09
N LEU A 126 21.65 2.02 -14.14
CA LEU A 126 22.08 0.84 -14.90
C LEU A 126 21.90 1.03 -16.42
N TRP A 127 21.11 2.02 -16.82
CA TRP A 127 20.86 2.33 -18.22
C TRP A 127 21.98 3.21 -18.79
N ARG A 128 22.70 2.65 -19.77
CA ARG A 128 23.87 3.29 -20.42
C ARG A 128 23.52 3.88 -21.80
N GLY A 129 22.24 3.91 -22.15
CA GLY A 129 21.71 4.36 -23.43
C GLY A 129 20.52 3.53 -23.88
N ALA A 130 20.22 3.54 -25.17
CA ALA A 130 19.18 2.69 -25.74
C ALA A 130 19.54 1.20 -25.55
N PRO A 131 18.63 0.35 -25.08
CA PRO A 131 18.91 -1.05 -24.83
C PRO A 131 19.27 -1.77 -26.12
N LEU A 132 20.30 -2.63 -26.07
CA LEU A 132 20.81 -3.36 -27.23
C LEU A 132 21.09 -2.45 -28.44
N ALA A 133 21.58 -1.24 -28.21
CA ALA A 133 21.75 -0.22 -29.26
C ALA A 133 22.58 -0.70 -30.48
N ASP A 134 23.55 -1.56 -30.24
CA ASP A 134 24.38 -2.17 -31.26
C ASP A 134 23.70 -3.30 -32.06
N LEU A 135 22.50 -3.72 -31.66
CA LEU A 135 21.67 -4.75 -32.26
C LEU A 135 20.28 -4.24 -32.67
N ALA A 136 20.04 -2.92 -32.61
CA ALA A 136 18.73 -2.32 -32.85
C ALA A 136 18.11 -2.63 -34.22
N TYR A 137 18.94 -2.95 -35.20
CA TYR A 137 18.51 -3.30 -36.57
C TYR A 137 18.15 -4.79 -36.74
N GLU A 138 18.46 -5.63 -35.75
CA GLU A 138 18.12 -7.05 -35.79
C GLU A 138 16.62 -7.24 -35.50
N SER A 139 15.95 -8.09 -36.30
CA SER A 139 14.49 -8.26 -36.17
C SER A 139 14.03 -8.77 -34.82
N PHE A 140 14.81 -9.66 -34.18
CA PHE A 140 14.51 -10.18 -32.84
C PHE A 140 14.64 -9.12 -31.74
N ALA A 141 15.49 -8.10 -31.94
CA ALA A 141 15.78 -7.09 -30.92
C ALA A 141 14.65 -6.07 -30.77
N ARG A 142 13.93 -5.75 -31.85
CA ARG A 142 12.89 -4.72 -31.84
C ARG A 142 11.84 -4.93 -30.75
N PRO A 143 11.13 -6.08 -30.64
CA PRO A 143 10.15 -6.28 -29.56
C PRO A 143 10.78 -6.26 -28.16
N ALA A 144 12.02 -6.71 -28.04
CA ALA A 144 12.76 -6.68 -26.78
C ALA A 144 13.10 -5.25 -26.38
N VAL A 145 13.58 -4.43 -27.30
CA VAL A 145 13.89 -3.00 -27.09
C VAL A 145 12.63 -2.25 -26.68
N GLU A 146 11.52 -2.43 -27.39
CA GLU A 146 10.23 -1.80 -27.06
C GLU A 146 9.78 -2.16 -25.63
N ARG A 147 9.89 -3.44 -25.25
CA ARG A 147 9.57 -3.89 -23.89
C ARG A 147 10.52 -3.29 -22.86
N LEU A 148 11.82 -3.23 -23.13
CA LEU A 148 12.81 -2.68 -22.22
C LEU A 148 12.59 -1.17 -22.01
N GLU A 149 12.32 -0.41 -23.09
CA GLU A 149 11.97 1.02 -22.96
C GLU A 149 10.68 1.23 -22.16
N GLU A 150 9.66 0.37 -22.29
CA GLU A 150 8.44 0.46 -21.50
C GLU A 150 8.72 0.28 -20.00
N ILE A 151 9.54 -0.69 -19.59
CA ILE A 151 9.88 -0.86 -18.16
C ILE A 151 10.75 0.29 -17.65
N ARG A 152 11.59 0.90 -18.50
CA ARG A 152 12.35 2.11 -18.16
C ARG A 152 11.42 3.28 -17.89
N LEU A 153 10.49 3.56 -18.80
CA LEU A 153 9.52 4.65 -18.67
C LEU A 153 8.63 4.45 -17.43
N ALA A 154 8.20 3.23 -17.16
CA ALA A 154 7.44 2.92 -15.94
C ALA A 154 8.27 3.20 -14.66
N ALA A 155 9.57 2.92 -14.66
CA ALA A 155 10.45 3.25 -13.54
C ALA A 155 10.65 4.77 -13.38
N ILE A 156 10.74 5.52 -14.49
CA ILE A 156 10.81 7.00 -14.46
C ILE A 156 9.52 7.57 -13.88
N GLU A 157 8.34 7.11 -14.33
CA GLU A 157 7.05 7.51 -13.78
C GLU A 157 6.97 7.28 -12.27
N ASN A 158 7.36 6.08 -11.82
CA ASN A 158 7.32 5.74 -10.40
C ASN A 158 8.31 6.58 -9.57
N ARG A 159 9.49 6.92 -10.13
CA ARG A 159 10.44 7.82 -9.48
C ARG A 159 9.88 9.24 -9.36
N ILE A 160 9.24 9.74 -10.41
CA ILE A 160 8.60 11.05 -10.39
C ILE A 160 7.45 11.07 -9.36
N ASP A 161 6.63 10.01 -9.28
CA ASP A 161 5.60 9.92 -8.24
C ASP A 161 6.20 9.95 -6.82
N ALA A 162 7.33 9.25 -6.61
CA ALA A 162 8.04 9.31 -5.34
C ALA A 162 8.57 10.73 -5.05
N GLN A 163 9.13 11.42 -6.02
CA GLN A 163 9.61 12.79 -5.87
C GLN A 163 8.48 13.79 -5.62
N LEU A 164 7.34 13.64 -6.31
CA LEU A 164 6.14 14.43 -6.05
C LEU A 164 5.60 14.19 -4.64
N ALA A 165 5.66 12.95 -4.14
CA ALA A 165 5.29 12.62 -2.77
C ALA A 165 6.25 13.21 -1.73
N LEU A 166 7.52 13.47 -2.10
CA LEU A 166 8.53 14.13 -1.28
C LEU A 166 8.52 15.68 -1.39
N GLY A 167 7.57 16.25 -2.12
CA GLY A 167 7.48 17.71 -2.28
C GLY A 167 8.44 18.33 -3.28
N ARG A 168 9.16 17.53 -4.06
CA ARG A 168 10.15 18.04 -5.05
C ARG A 168 9.50 18.40 -6.38
N HIS A 169 8.32 19.03 -6.34
CA HIS A 169 7.53 19.33 -7.53
C HIS A 169 8.21 20.34 -8.48
N GLU A 170 8.97 21.29 -7.97
CA GLU A 170 9.72 22.23 -8.82
C GLU A 170 10.87 21.53 -9.57
N GLU A 171 11.56 20.59 -8.91
CA GLU A 171 12.69 19.86 -9.51
C GLU A 171 12.23 18.97 -10.67
N VAL A 172 11.07 18.31 -10.52
CA VAL A 172 10.56 17.39 -11.54
C VAL A 172 9.84 18.09 -12.70
N ALA A 173 9.41 19.35 -12.53
CA ALA A 173 8.68 20.07 -13.57
C ALA A 173 9.49 20.20 -14.86
N ALA A 174 10.77 20.56 -14.78
CA ALA A 174 11.65 20.70 -15.95
C ALA A 174 11.90 19.35 -16.66
N GLU A 175 12.08 18.27 -15.90
CA GLU A 175 12.22 16.92 -16.47
C GLU A 175 10.93 16.47 -17.14
N LEU A 176 9.78 16.75 -16.53
CA LEU A 176 8.47 16.42 -17.09
C LEU A 176 8.16 17.16 -18.39
N GLU A 177 8.60 18.41 -18.55
CA GLU A 177 8.49 19.15 -19.83
C GLU A 177 9.16 18.37 -20.98
N GLN A 178 10.37 17.86 -20.75
CA GLN A 178 11.08 17.06 -21.74
C GLN A 178 10.36 15.74 -22.00
N LEU A 179 9.99 14.99 -20.95
CA LEU A 179 9.32 13.70 -21.08
C LEU A 179 7.97 13.78 -21.79
N VAL A 180 7.18 14.83 -21.52
CA VAL A 180 5.90 15.09 -22.21
C VAL A 180 6.13 15.40 -23.69
N SER A 181 7.23 16.08 -24.05
CA SER A 181 7.60 16.35 -25.43
C SER A 181 8.04 15.08 -26.18
N GLU A 182 8.85 14.24 -25.53
CA GLU A 182 9.37 12.98 -26.11
C GLU A 182 8.30 11.88 -26.19
N HIS A 183 7.36 11.86 -25.23
CA HIS A 183 6.31 10.86 -25.10
C HIS A 183 4.90 11.49 -25.10
N PRO A 184 4.48 12.09 -26.21
CA PRO A 184 3.26 12.94 -26.26
C PRO A 184 1.95 12.19 -26.02
N LEU A 185 1.91 10.87 -26.12
CA LEU A 185 0.72 10.05 -25.89
C LEU A 185 0.67 9.43 -24.49
N ARG A 186 1.70 9.67 -23.67
CA ARG A 186 1.80 9.08 -22.34
C ARG A 186 1.13 9.99 -21.31
N GLU A 187 -0.16 9.75 -21.08
CA GLU A 187 -0.99 10.61 -20.21
C GLU A 187 -0.50 10.66 -18.76
N ARG A 188 0.22 9.64 -18.26
CA ARG A 188 0.72 9.64 -16.88
C ARG A 188 1.73 10.75 -16.64
N PHE A 189 2.67 11.01 -17.55
CA PHE A 189 3.58 12.16 -17.45
C PHE A 189 2.84 13.48 -17.45
N ARG A 190 1.76 13.60 -18.22
CA ARG A 190 0.94 14.82 -18.23
C ARG A 190 0.21 15.02 -16.90
N GLY A 191 -0.33 13.96 -16.31
CA GLY A 191 -0.93 14.02 -14.97
C GLY A 191 0.09 14.41 -13.91
N GLN A 192 1.30 13.84 -13.95
CA GLN A 192 2.40 14.21 -13.06
C GLN A 192 2.81 15.68 -13.25
N MET A 193 2.88 16.17 -14.48
CA MET A 193 3.17 17.56 -14.78
C MET A 193 2.07 18.50 -14.27
N MET A 194 0.79 18.17 -14.47
CA MET A 194 -0.33 18.94 -13.93
C MET A 194 -0.24 19.05 -12.40
N LEU A 195 0.05 17.93 -11.72
CA LEU A 195 0.18 17.91 -10.26
C LEU A 195 1.40 18.72 -9.78
N ALA A 196 2.54 18.60 -10.46
CA ALA A 196 3.74 19.38 -10.16
C ALA A 196 3.49 20.89 -10.28
N LEU A 197 2.88 21.32 -11.38
CA LEU A 197 2.53 22.73 -11.63
C LEU A 197 1.50 23.26 -10.60
N TYR A 198 0.46 22.48 -10.32
CA TYR A 198 -0.55 22.86 -9.32
C TYR A 198 0.09 23.10 -7.95
N ARG A 199 0.92 22.16 -7.48
CA ARG A 199 1.62 22.26 -6.19
C ARG A 199 2.65 23.39 -6.14
N SER A 200 3.15 23.83 -7.29
CA SER A 200 4.00 25.03 -7.42
C SER A 200 3.19 26.34 -7.50
N GLY A 201 1.87 26.30 -7.26
CA GLY A 201 0.99 27.49 -7.36
C GLY A 201 0.67 27.92 -8.80
N ARG A 202 1.08 27.12 -9.81
CA ARG A 202 0.91 27.41 -11.25
C ARG A 202 -0.36 26.74 -11.80
N GLN A 203 -1.50 26.93 -11.11
CA GLN A 203 -2.78 26.27 -11.43
C GLN A 203 -3.22 26.49 -12.89
N ALA A 204 -3.11 27.72 -13.41
CA ALA A 204 -3.50 28.02 -14.79
C ALA A 204 -2.71 27.20 -15.81
N GLU A 205 -1.42 26.99 -15.59
CA GLU A 205 -0.56 26.20 -16.46
C GLU A 205 -0.86 24.70 -16.35
N ALA A 206 -1.20 24.22 -15.16
CA ALA A 206 -1.65 22.85 -14.97
C ALA A 206 -2.91 22.54 -15.81
N LEU A 207 -3.90 23.43 -15.81
CA LEU A 207 -5.10 23.31 -16.62
C LEU A 207 -4.84 23.44 -18.13
N GLU A 208 -3.84 24.26 -18.51
CA GLU A 208 -3.42 24.40 -19.91
C GLU A 208 -2.78 23.12 -20.44
N VAL A 209 -2.03 22.39 -19.60
CA VAL A 209 -1.51 21.04 -19.94
C VAL A 209 -2.65 20.09 -20.28
N TYR A 210 -3.71 20.08 -19.46
CA TYR A 210 -4.89 19.25 -19.74
C TYR A 210 -5.58 19.63 -21.04
N ARG A 211 -5.83 20.94 -21.25
CA ARG A 211 -6.49 21.45 -22.45
C ARG A 211 -5.76 21.02 -23.72
N LYS A 212 -4.44 21.25 -23.78
CA LYS A 212 -3.60 20.85 -24.92
C LYS A 212 -3.59 19.33 -25.13
N THR A 213 -3.61 18.57 -24.03
CA THR A 213 -3.68 17.11 -24.09
C THR A 213 -4.99 16.65 -24.72
N ARG A 214 -6.10 17.21 -24.24
CA ARG A 214 -7.43 16.85 -24.74
C ARG A 214 -7.58 17.23 -26.22
N GLU A 215 -7.18 18.45 -26.61
CA GLU A 215 -7.19 18.90 -28.01
C GLU A 215 -6.44 17.90 -28.88
N LYS A 216 -5.21 17.56 -28.51
CA LYS A 216 -4.40 16.62 -29.30
C LYS A 216 -5.03 15.24 -29.40
N LEU A 217 -5.55 14.67 -28.31
CA LEU A 217 -6.17 13.34 -28.31
C LEU A 217 -7.47 13.31 -29.14
N VAL A 218 -8.28 14.37 -29.06
CA VAL A 218 -9.53 14.46 -29.83
C VAL A 218 -9.24 14.69 -31.32
N GLU A 219 -8.33 15.60 -31.66
CA GLU A 219 -8.04 15.94 -33.07
C GLU A 219 -7.29 14.84 -33.82
N GLU A 220 -6.29 14.20 -33.18
CA GLU A 220 -5.47 13.19 -33.85
C GLU A 220 -6.07 11.78 -33.78
N PHE A 221 -6.79 11.43 -32.69
CA PHE A 221 -7.25 10.06 -32.42
C PHE A 221 -8.74 9.93 -32.22
N GLY A 222 -9.50 11.03 -32.09
CA GLY A 222 -10.94 11.00 -31.81
C GLY A 222 -11.30 10.46 -30.43
N ILE A 223 -10.39 10.49 -29.45
CA ILE A 223 -10.59 9.96 -28.10
C ILE A 223 -10.48 11.04 -27.04
N GLU A 224 -11.26 10.91 -25.97
CA GLU A 224 -11.14 11.76 -24.79
C GLU A 224 -10.01 11.25 -23.85
N PRO A 225 -9.40 12.15 -23.04
CA PRO A 225 -8.43 11.74 -22.02
C PRO A 225 -8.96 10.66 -21.07
N THR A 226 -8.06 9.90 -20.47
CA THR A 226 -8.42 8.85 -19.50
C THR A 226 -9.22 9.42 -18.32
N ALA A 227 -10.01 8.55 -17.66
CA ALA A 227 -10.77 8.95 -16.49
C ALA A 227 -9.88 9.46 -15.34
N ALA A 228 -8.62 9.01 -15.26
CA ALA A 228 -7.66 9.48 -14.28
C ALA A 228 -7.28 10.95 -14.53
N LEU A 229 -6.96 11.31 -15.77
CA LEU A 229 -6.56 12.68 -16.12
C LEU A 229 -7.75 13.65 -16.00
N ARG A 230 -8.95 13.22 -16.37
CA ARG A 230 -10.18 14.02 -16.19
C ARG A 230 -10.49 14.28 -14.71
N ARG A 231 -10.32 13.26 -13.84
CA ARG A 231 -10.52 13.45 -12.40
C ARG A 231 -9.50 14.42 -11.81
N LEU A 232 -8.24 14.36 -12.26
CA LEU A 232 -7.21 15.28 -11.83
C LEU A 232 -7.53 16.74 -12.23
N GLU A 233 -8.00 16.97 -13.45
CA GLU A 233 -8.44 18.29 -13.90
C GLU A 233 -9.59 18.82 -13.03
N GLN A 234 -10.62 18.00 -12.76
CA GLN A 234 -11.73 18.39 -11.90
C GLN A 234 -11.27 18.70 -10.47
N ALA A 235 -10.35 17.91 -9.92
CA ALA A 235 -9.79 18.15 -8.59
C ALA A 235 -8.98 19.47 -8.54
N ILE A 236 -8.22 19.80 -9.59
CA ILE A 236 -7.50 21.07 -9.71
C ILE A 236 -8.48 22.25 -9.81
N LEU A 237 -9.55 22.12 -10.59
CA LEU A 237 -10.60 23.15 -10.70
C LEU A 237 -11.31 23.39 -9.37
N ALA A 238 -11.59 22.33 -8.63
CA ALA A 238 -12.21 22.38 -7.31
C ALA A 238 -11.24 22.81 -6.19
N GLN A 239 -9.95 22.98 -6.50
CA GLN A 239 -8.88 23.18 -5.50
C GLN A 239 -8.96 22.15 -4.37
N ASP A 240 -9.11 20.88 -4.76
CA ASP A 240 -9.29 19.77 -3.83
C ASP A 240 -8.02 19.60 -2.98
N ARG A 241 -8.19 19.64 -1.66
CA ARG A 241 -7.10 19.49 -0.69
C ARG A 241 -6.37 18.15 -0.81
N SER A 242 -6.96 17.15 -1.41
CA SER A 242 -6.27 15.87 -1.67
C SER A 242 -5.09 16.00 -2.63
N LEU A 243 -5.01 17.10 -3.40
CA LEU A 243 -3.89 17.40 -4.28
C LEU A 243 -2.73 18.10 -3.56
N ASP A 244 -2.99 18.74 -2.43
CA ASP A 244 -1.96 19.43 -1.67
C ASP A 244 -0.97 18.39 -1.12
N LEU A 245 0.30 18.77 -1.07
CA LEU A 245 1.24 18.06 -0.24
C LEU A 245 0.78 18.29 1.20
N HIS A 246 0.32 17.24 1.83
CA HIS A 246 0.41 17.22 3.28
C HIS A 246 1.91 17.35 3.57
N ASP A 247 2.29 18.37 4.31
CA ASP A 247 3.67 18.58 4.76
C ASP A 247 4.14 17.34 5.52
N ARG A 248 4.54 16.33 4.74
CA ARG A 248 5.39 15.26 5.22
C ARG A 248 6.81 15.83 5.29
N VAL A 249 6.96 16.79 6.18
CA VAL A 249 8.29 17.13 6.67
C VAL A 249 8.95 15.82 7.07
N ASP A 250 10.12 15.57 6.48
CA ASP A 250 11.06 14.49 6.81
C ASP A 250 11.21 14.33 8.31
N HIS A 251 10.28 13.61 8.88
CA HIS A 251 10.49 12.97 10.17
C HIS A 251 10.27 11.49 9.88
N ASN A 252 11.33 10.73 10.07
CA ASN A 252 11.31 9.28 10.27
C ASN A 252 10.54 8.98 11.57
N HIS A 253 9.32 9.50 11.66
CA HIS A 253 8.35 9.33 12.72
C HIS A 253 7.01 9.09 12.02
N GLY A 254 6.40 7.95 12.29
CA GLY A 254 5.12 7.55 11.73
C GLY A 254 4.11 8.68 11.74
N VAL A 255 3.20 8.60 10.79
CA VAL A 255 2.11 9.55 10.51
C VAL A 255 1.62 10.17 11.82
N GLU A 256 1.78 11.49 11.99
CA GLU A 256 1.10 12.28 13.02
C GLU A 256 -0.41 12.13 12.78
N THR A 257 -0.99 11.08 13.31
CA THR A 257 -2.41 10.82 13.11
C THR A 257 -3.15 11.54 14.21
N VAL A 258 -3.88 12.60 13.87
CA VAL A 258 -4.76 13.28 14.81
C VAL A 258 -5.82 12.32 15.32
N VAL A 259 -5.98 12.22 16.63
CA VAL A 259 -7.07 11.45 17.26
C VAL A 259 -8.18 12.41 17.66
N LEU A 260 -9.36 12.26 17.07
CA LEU A 260 -10.55 13.02 17.42
C LEU A 260 -11.41 12.21 18.40
N VAL A 261 -11.64 12.75 19.59
CA VAL A 261 -12.52 12.16 20.61
C VAL A 261 -13.81 12.96 20.67
N LEU A 262 -14.95 12.28 20.53
CA LEU A 262 -16.29 12.88 20.55
C LEU A 262 -17.07 12.35 21.78
N PRO A 263 -16.87 12.92 22.97
CA PRO A 263 -17.52 12.46 24.16
C PRO A 263 -18.99 12.90 24.22
N THR A 264 -19.85 12.01 24.72
CA THR A 264 -21.26 12.30 25.03
C THR A 264 -21.42 12.82 26.45
N ASP A 265 -20.66 12.27 27.39
CA ASP A 265 -20.66 12.68 28.80
C ASP A 265 -19.24 12.68 29.41
N ASP A 266 -19.15 13.00 30.69
CA ASP A 266 -17.88 13.15 31.38
C ASP A 266 -17.29 11.83 31.86
N GLU A 267 -18.13 10.82 32.16
CA GLU A 267 -17.70 9.51 32.65
C GLU A 267 -17.04 8.73 31.51
N TRP A 268 -17.71 8.68 30.36
CA TRP A 268 -17.14 8.03 29.14
C TRP A 268 -15.88 8.75 28.66
N LEU A 269 -15.81 10.09 28.78
CA LEU A 269 -14.66 10.88 28.37
C LEU A 269 -13.36 10.42 29.04
N ASP A 270 -13.38 10.11 30.33
CA ASP A 270 -12.18 9.70 31.05
C ASP A 270 -11.65 8.35 30.57
N ASP A 271 -12.53 7.39 30.30
CA ASP A 271 -12.17 6.10 29.70
C ASP A 271 -11.68 6.25 28.25
N ALA A 272 -12.34 7.10 27.47
CA ALA A 272 -11.94 7.39 26.08
C ALA A 272 -10.57 8.08 26.01
N LEU A 273 -10.26 8.96 26.93
CA LEU A 273 -8.96 9.63 27.02
C LEU A 273 -7.84 8.65 27.37
N ALA A 274 -8.09 7.70 28.26
CA ALA A 274 -7.13 6.65 28.58
C ALA A 274 -6.79 5.80 27.34
N LEU A 275 -7.77 5.49 26.50
CA LEU A 275 -7.55 4.81 25.22
C LEU A 275 -6.87 5.72 24.19
N ALA A 276 -7.31 6.97 24.05
CA ALA A 276 -6.76 7.93 23.10
C ALA A 276 -5.28 8.24 23.37
N GLN A 277 -4.89 8.35 24.63
CA GLN A 277 -3.50 8.51 25.03
C GLN A 277 -2.64 7.31 24.60
N ARG A 278 -3.14 6.08 24.76
CA ARG A 278 -2.44 4.87 24.29
C ARG A 278 -2.28 4.86 22.77
N LEU A 279 -3.25 5.38 22.03
CA LEU A 279 -3.15 5.56 20.58
C LEU A 279 -2.15 6.65 20.18
N ALA A 280 -1.90 7.61 21.07
CA ALA A 280 -0.99 8.73 20.82
C ALA A 280 0.48 8.45 21.16
N VAL A 281 0.79 7.43 21.96
CA VAL A 281 2.14 7.20 22.54
C VAL A 281 3.22 6.70 21.58
N PRO A 282 3.00 5.88 20.52
CA PRO A 282 4.13 5.47 19.68
C PRO A 282 4.66 6.61 18.80
N LEU A 283 3.89 7.68 18.63
CA LEU A 283 4.18 8.83 17.78
C LEU A 283 3.55 10.07 18.42
N PRO A 284 4.16 11.27 18.31
CA PRO A 284 3.50 12.49 18.74
C PRO A 284 2.25 12.70 17.88
N ARG A 285 1.11 12.30 18.43
CA ARG A 285 -0.21 12.47 17.80
C ARG A 285 -0.93 13.59 18.51
N GLU A 286 -1.45 14.53 17.74
CA GLU A 286 -2.31 15.57 18.27
C GLU A 286 -3.65 14.97 18.74
N LEU A 287 -4.10 15.34 19.93
CA LEU A 287 -5.39 14.93 20.48
C LEU A 287 -6.38 16.09 20.38
N ILE A 288 -7.48 15.88 19.67
CA ILE A 288 -8.59 16.84 19.58
C ILE A 288 -9.80 16.25 20.30
N ILE A 289 -10.33 16.98 21.27
CA ILE A 289 -11.52 16.60 22.01
C ILE A 289 -12.62 17.59 21.68
N VAL A 290 -13.73 17.11 21.11
CA VAL A 290 -14.85 17.98 20.77
C VAL A 290 -16.14 17.42 21.32
N ARG A 291 -16.83 18.19 22.16
CA ARG A 291 -18.16 17.83 22.67
C ARG A 291 -19.24 18.53 21.86
N LEU A 292 -20.06 17.75 21.20
CA LEU A 292 -21.23 18.22 20.47
C LEU A 292 -22.43 18.23 21.44
N VAL A 293 -22.99 19.40 21.68
CA VAL A 293 -24.10 19.55 22.64
C VAL A 293 -25.40 19.96 21.95
N PRO A 294 -26.59 19.53 22.43
CA PRO A 294 -27.83 19.80 21.75
C PRO A 294 -28.26 21.26 21.78
N ASP A 295 -27.89 22.00 22.83
CA ASP A 295 -28.31 23.39 23.05
C ASP A 295 -27.28 24.19 23.87
N GLU A 296 -27.50 25.52 23.94
CA GLU A 296 -26.59 26.43 24.63
C GLU A 296 -26.56 26.25 26.14
N SER A 297 -27.61 25.68 26.77
CA SER A 297 -27.70 25.54 28.24
C SER A 297 -26.65 24.60 28.83
N VAL A 298 -26.17 23.65 27.99
CA VAL A 298 -25.13 22.68 28.38
C VAL A 298 -23.75 23.02 27.82
N LEU A 299 -23.62 24.11 27.07
CA LEU A 299 -22.36 24.46 26.39
C LEU A 299 -21.28 24.89 27.40
N GLU A 300 -21.60 25.79 28.33
CA GLU A 300 -20.64 26.31 29.33
C GLU A 300 -20.15 25.21 30.27
N PRO A 301 -21.01 24.37 30.87
CA PRO A 301 -20.56 23.21 31.63
C PRO A 301 -19.65 22.24 30.85
N ALA A 302 -19.96 22.00 29.57
CA ALA A 302 -19.14 21.15 28.70
C ALA A 302 -17.75 21.74 28.45
N LEU A 303 -17.66 23.05 28.19
CA LEU A 303 -16.38 23.76 28.00
C LEU A 303 -15.53 23.75 29.30
N GLU A 304 -16.12 23.94 30.47
CA GLU A 304 -15.40 23.87 31.73
C GLU A 304 -14.84 22.46 31.98
N ALA A 305 -15.65 21.42 31.75
CA ALA A 305 -15.24 20.03 31.91
C ALA A 305 -14.07 19.67 30.99
N LEU A 306 -14.14 20.06 29.72
CA LEU A 306 -13.07 19.85 28.72
C LEU A 306 -11.82 20.66 29.06
N SER A 307 -11.94 21.91 29.47
CA SER A 307 -10.82 22.77 29.85
C SER A 307 -10.03 22.22 31.04
N LYS A 308 -10.73 21.65 32.01
CA LYS A 308 -10.11 20.99 33.16
C LYS A 308 -9.28 19.78 32.75
N ARG A 309 -9.81 18.94 31.87
CA ARG A 309 -9.12 17.74 31.37
C ARG A 309 -7.94 18.09 30.42
N ARG A 310 -8.12 19.08 29.55
CA ARG A 310 -7.05 19.57 28.67
C ARG A 310 -5.80 19.98 29.47
N LYS A 311 -5.97 20.67 30.58
CA LYS A 311 -4.86 21.08 31.46
C LYS A 311 -4.07 19.90 32.01
N LEU A 312 -4.69 18.74 32.18
CA LEU A 312 -4.05 17.52 32.69
C LEU A 312 -3.32 16.74 31.56
N LEU A 313 -3.75 16.92 30.31
CA LEU A 313 -3.26 16.15 29.14
C LEU A 313 -2.06 16.78 28.44
N GLY A 314 -1.79 18.08 28.66
CA GLY A 314 -0.65 18.78 28.07
C GLY A 314 -0.98 19.68 26.88
N GLU A 315 0.07 20.32 26.32
CA GLU A 315 -0.06 21.36 25.28
C GLU A 315 -0.50 20.83 23.92
N ASP A 316 -0.23 19.55 23.61
CA ASP A 316 -0.60 18.90 22.35
C ASP A 316 -2.08 18.50 22.28
N THR A 317 -2.88 18.91 23.28
CA THR A 317 -4.31 18.61 23.33
C THR A 317 -5.14 19.86 23.04
N ARG A 318 -5.97 19.80 22.01
CA ARG A 318 -6.98 20.82 21.72
C ARG A 318 -8.36 20.36 22.20
N ALA A 319 -9.15 21.27 22.76
CA ALA A 319 -10.49 20.96 23.23
C ALA A 319 -11.48 22.06 22.87
N ALA A 320 -12.67 21.69 22.41
CA ALA A 320 -13.76 22.59 22.05
C ALA A 320 -15.12 21.97 22.37
N ALA A 321 -16.14 22.82 22.56
CA ALA A 321 -17.55 22.39 22.54
C ALA A 321 -18.35 23.34 21.69
N PHE A 322 -19.38 22.86 21.00
CA PHE A 322 -20.34 23.70 20.28
C PHE A 322 -21.69 22.99 20.12
N THR A 323 -22.74 23.78 19.87
CA THR A 323 -24.09 23.24 19.65
C THR A 323 -24.20 22.58 18.28
N SER A 324 -24.81 21.40 18.21
CA SER A 324 -25.02 20.66 16.98
C SER A 324 -26.42 20.03 16.92
N LEU A 325 -27.08 20.25 15.79
CA LEU A 325 -28.37 19.59 15.46
C LEU A 325 -28.16 18.31 14.66
N GLU A 326 -26.97 18.13 14.06
CA GLU A 326 -26.62 16.98 13.24
C GLU A 326 -25.21 16.46 13.64
N PRO A 327 -25.07 15.86 14.85
CA PRO A 327 -23.76 15.49 15.40
C PRO A 327 -22.94 14.57 14.49
N GLY A 328 -23.59 13.63 13.78
CA GLY A 328 -22.91 12.74 12.84
C GLY A 328 -22.26 13.47 11.67
N ARG A 329 -22.92 14.48 11.09
CA ARG A 329 -22.38 15.30 10.00
C ARG A 329 -21.27 16.24 10.49
N ASP A 330 -21.45 16.84 11.65
CA ASP A 330 -20.42 17.69 12.25
C ASP A 330 -19.17 16.88 12.61
N ALA A 331 -19.32 15.64 13.07
CA ALA A 331 -18.21 14.72 13.31
C ALA A 331 -17.43 14.42 12.01
N VAL A 332 -18.11 14.15 10.89
CA VAL A 332 -17.48 13.95 9.57
C VAL A 332 -16.73 15.21 9.12
N ARG A 333 -17.36 16.38 9.27
CA ARG A 333 -16.73 17.67 8.95
C ARG A 333 -15.46 17.91 9.76
N LEU A 334 -15.50 17.68 11.07
CA LEU A 334 -14.33 17.80 11.95
C LEU A 334 -13.22 16.85 11.54
N ALA A 335 -13.56 15.58 11.26
CA ALA A 335 -12.59 14.59 10.81
C ALA A 335 -11.90 14.99 9.51
N THR A 336 -12.64 15.62 8.59
CA THR A 336 -12.11 16.10 7.30
C THR A 336 -11.25 17.34 7.47
N VAL A 337 -11.71 18.35 8.25
CA VAL A 337 -11.02 19.65 8.41
C VAL A 337 -9.69 19.52 9.15
N HIS A 338 -9.59 18.57 10.10
CA HIS A 338 -8.42 18.40 10.95
C HIS A 338 -7.54 17.21 10.54
N ASP A 339 -7.74 16.63 9.37
CA ASP A 339 -6.98 15.46 8.85
C ASP A 339 -6.86 14.34 9.89
N VAL A 340 -8.00 14.00 10.49
CA VAL A 340 -8.08 12.99 11.55
C VAL A 340 -7.76 11.62 11.01
N GLY A 341 -6.96 10.86 11.74
CA GLY A 341 -6.68 9.47 11.42
C GLY A 341 -7.61 8.47 12.09
N VAL A 342 -8.05 8.80 13.32
CA VAL A 342 -8.99 7.96 14.09
C VAL A 342 -10.01 8.85 14.78
N VAL A 343 -11.29 8.56 14.59
CA VAL A 343 -12.41 9.17 15.34
C VAL A 343 -12.85 8.19 16.40
N LEU A 344 -12.80 8.60 17.67
CA LEU A 344 -13.22 7.79 18.80
C LEU A 344 -14.59 8.28 19.29
N VAL A 345 -15.59 7.39 19.28
CA VAL A 345 -16.97 7.64 19.67
C VAL A 345 -17.48 6.59 20.66
N GLU A 346 -18.52 6.93 21.40
CA GLU A 346 -19.15 6.03 22.35
C GLU A 346 -20.02 4.97 21.67
N ALA A 347 -19.94 3.74 22.18
CA ALA A 347 -20.90 2.68 21.86
C ALA A 347 -22.20 2.91 22.64
N ARG A 348 -23.16 3.58 22.03
CA ARG A 348 -24.47 3.82 22.67
C ARG A 348 -25.25 2.51 22.84
N PRO A 349 -26.17 2.43 23.81
CA PRO A 349 -26.97 1.23 24.06
C PRO A 349 -27.74 0.72 22.84
N GLU A 350 -28.15 1.60 21.93
CA GLU A 350 -28.87 1.25 20.71
C GLU A 350 -28.03 0.42 19.72
N LEU A 351 -26.69 0.44 19.84
CA LEU A 351 -25.78 -0.39 19.05
C LEU A 351 -25.94 -1.89 19.37
N ASP A 352 -26.61 -2.21 20.45
CA ASP A 352 -27.02 -3.54 20.88
C ASP A 352 -28.15 -4.15 20.02
N GLY A 353 -28.87 -3.30 19.25
CA GLY A 353 -29.96 -3.71 18.39
C GLY A 353 -29.54 -4.21 17.01
N ASP A 354 -30.56 -4.44 16.15
CA ASP A 354 -30.34 -4.88 14.77
C ASP A 354 -29.95 -3.70 13.82
N ARG A 355 -30.05 -2.47 14.30
CA ARG A 355 -29.78 -1.27 13.52
C ARG A 355 -28.70 -0.43 14.17
N VAL A 356 -27.81 0.08 13.36
CA VAL A 356 -26.81 1.09 13.76
C VAL A 356 -27.54 2.42 13.93
N PRO A 357 -27.29 3.17 15.05
CA PRO A 357 -27.86 4.51 15.24
C PRO A 357 -27.55 5.44 14.06
N GLU A 358 -28.50 6.32 13.71
CA GLU A 358 -28.40 7.16 12.51
C GLU A 358 -27.16 8.05 12.51
N GLU A 359 -26.81 8.66 13.62
CA GLU A 359 -25.62 9.50 13.76
C GLU A 359 -24.32 8.72 13.53
N LEU A 360 -24.24 7.50 14.10
CA LEU A 360 -23.11 6.60 13.87
C LEU A 360 -23.08 6.12 12.42
N ALA A 361 -24.24 5.85 11.82
CA ALA A 361 -24.33 5.47 10.42
C ALA A 361 -23.79 6.56 9.49
N ILE A 362 -24.12 7.82 9.72
CA ILE A 362 -23.57 8.97 8.98
C ILE A 362 -22.05 9.03 9.13
N LEU A 363 -21.53 8.82 10.34
CA LEU A 363 -20.10 8.85 10.60
C LEU A 363 -19.37 7.67 9.93
N LEU A 364 -19.90 6.44 10.01
CA LEU A 364 -19.32 5.26 9.36
C LEU A 364 -19.27 5.37 7.83
N ASP A 365 -20.24 6.09 7.24
CA ASP A 365 -20.31 6.28 5.79
C ASP A 365 -19.45 7.42 5.26
N GLY A 366 -19.39 8.51 6.01
CA GLY A 366 -18.80 9.76 5.55
C GLY A 366 -17.40 10.07 6.09
N SER A 367 -16.93 9.35 7.10
CA SER A 367 -15.64 9.63 7.72
C SER A 367 -14.47 9.33 6.78
N PRO A 368 -13.54 10.28 6.57
CA PRO A 368 -12.27 10.01 5.88
C PRO A 368 -11.28 9.22 6.76
N ALA A 369 -11.57 9.11 8.08
CA ALA A 369 -10.75 8.47 9.09
C ALA A 369 -11.34 7.11 9.51
N ASP A 370 -10.54 6.29 10.18
CA ASP A 370 -11.05 5.10 10.85
C ASP A 370 -11.96 5.53 12.01
N VAL A 371 -13.09 4.84 12.18
CA VAL A 371 -14.04 5.11 13.25
C VAL A 371 -13.93 4.01 14.29
N ALA A 372 -13.51 4.37 15.49
CA ALA A 372 -13.39 3.48 16.64
C ALA A 372 -14.55 3.74 17.61
N VAL A 373 -15.41 2.75 17.80
CA VAL A 373 -16.58 2.82 18.69
C VAL A 373 -16.22 2.10 19.98
N LEU A 374 -16.04 2.85 21.06
CA LEU A 374 -15.63 2.35 22.37
C LEU A 374 -16.85 2.06 23.27
N ARG A 375 -16.95 0.82 23.67
CA ARG A 375 -17.77 0.41 24.83
C ARG A 375 -16.87 0.26 26.05
N THR A 376 -17.13 1.02 27.06
CA THR A 376 -16.44 0.92 28.38
C THR A 376 -16.73 -0.43 29.04
N GLY A 377 -15.82 -0.91 29.86
CA GLY A 377 -15.94 -2.18 30.54
C GLY A 377 -15.11 -2.19 31.83
N LYS A 378 -15.23 -3.26 32.61
CA LYS A 378 -14.42 -3.41 33.81
C LYS A 378 -13.00 -3.79 33.46
N VAL A 379 -12.03 -3.02 33.91
CA VAL A 379 -10.58 -3.28 33.73
C VAL A 379 -10.01 -3.87 35.03
N ASP A 380 -10.68 -4.82 35.65
CA ASP A 380 -10.19 -5.47 36.85
C ASP A 380 -9.19 -6.57 36.51
N GLY A 381 -7.90 -6.20 36.32
CA GLY A 381 -6.79 -7.15 36.25
C GLY A 381 -6.56 -7.81 34.88
N GLY A 382 -7.30 -7.49 33.84
CA GLY A 382 -7.08 -8.00 32.48
C GLY A 382 -5.81 -7.43 31.84
N SER A 383 -5.10 -8.25 31.07
CA SER A 383 -3.87 -7.83 30.37
C SER A 383 -3.90 -8.25 28.90
N GLY A 384 -3.30 -7.38 28.06
CA GLY A 384 -3.16 -7.64 26.63
C GLY A 384 -4.33 -7.17 25.78
N VAL A 385 -4.07 -7.09 24.47
CA VAL A 385 -5.03 -6.71 23.43
C VAL A 385 -5.45 -7.96 22.66
N PHE A 386 -6.76 -8.22 22.61
CA PHE A 386 -7.33 -9.38 21.96
C PHE A 386 -8.10 -8.97 20.71
N VAL A 387 -7.80 -9.61 19.57
CA VAL A 387 -8.41 -9.31 18.28
C VAL A 387 -9.06 -10.58 17.73
N PRO A 388 -10.40 -10.68 17.73
CA PRO A 388 -11.12 -11.71 16.98
C PRO A 388 -10.83 -11.54 15.48
N PHE A 389 -10.23 -12.56 14.85
CA PHE A 389 -9.68 -12.45 13.52
C PHE A 389 -10.15 -13.59 12.60
N GLY A 390 -10.93 -13.24 11.58
CA GLY A 390 -11.43 -14.18 10.56
C GLY A 390 -10.86 -13.92 9.16
N GLY A 391 -9.95 -12.93 8.99
CA GLY A 391 -9.30 -12.60 7.72
C GLY A 391 -10.13 -11.69 6.80
N GLY A 392 -11.25 -11.17 7.27
CA GLY A 392 -12.01 -10.15 6.56
C GLY A 392 -11.24 -8.82 6.51
N GLU A 393 -11.58 -7.96 5.57
CA GLU A 393 -10.95 -6.63 5.40
C GLU A 393 -11.04 -5.80 6.70
N HIS A 394 -12.18 -5.87 7.36
CA HIS A 394 -12.42 -5.22 8.66
C HIS A 394 -11.61 -5.82 9.82
N ASP A 395 -11.25 -7.10 9.76
CA ASP A 395 -10.44 -7.73 10.80
C ASP A 395 -8.98 -7.23 10.71
N TRP A 396 -8.51 -6.91 9.50
CA TRP A 396 -7.21 -6.28 9.30
C TRP A 396 -7.15 -4.86 9.89
N ALA A 397 -8.24 -4.09 9.80
CA ALA A 397 -8.33 -2.78 10.47
C ALA A 397 -8.27 -2.92 12.00
N ALA A 398 -8.97 -3.91 12.55
CA ALA A 398 -8.92 -4.21 13.97
C ALA A 398 -7.53 -4.67 14.43
N LEU A 399 -6.84 -5.49 13.63
CA LEU A 399 -5.47 -5.90 13.91
C LEU A 399 -4.50 -4.72 13.87
N GLU A 400 -4.64 -3.82 12.91
CA GLU A 400 -3.79 -2.64 12.77
C GLU A 400 -3.91 -1.72 14.01
N LEU A 401 -5.14 -1.44 14.45
CA LEU A 401 -5.38 -0.67 15.66
C LEU A 401 -4.91 -1.41 16.92
N GLY A 402 -5.23 -2.71 17.04
CA GLY A 402 -4.84 -3.55 18.18
C GLY A 402 -3.33 -3.69 18.31
N ALA A 403 -2.60 -3.87 17.20
CA ALA A 403 -1.15 -3.95 17.20
C ALA A 403 -0.50 -2.61 17.60
N SER A 404 -1.06 -1.49 17.13
CA SER A 404 -0.60 -0.15 17.52
C SER A 404 -0.79 0.09 19.02
N LEU A 405 -1.93 -0.30 19.59
CA LEU A 405 -2.20 -0.21 21.01
C LEU A 405 -1.27 -1.11 21.84
N ALA A 406 -1.08 -2.36 21.43
CA ALA A 406 -0.18 -3.28 22.12
C ALA A 406 1.27 -2.79 22.08
N SER A 407 1.72 -2.24 20.94
CA SER A 407 3.05 -1.62 20.82
C SER A 407 3.23 -0.43 21.77
N ALA A 408 2.21 0.42 21.89
CA ALA A 408 2.24 1.62 22.73
C ALA A 408 2.35 1.32 24.23
N THR A 409 1.70 0.23 24.66
CA THR A 409 1.63 -0.15 26.09
C THR A 409 2.66 -1.21 26.48
N GLY A 410 3.31 -1.85 25.50
CA GLY A 410 4.13 -3.04 25.73
C GLY A 410 3.32 -4.29 26.08
N ASP A 411 2.01 -4.27 25.82
CA ASP A 411 1.10 -5.37 26.11
C ASP A 411 1.25 -6.51 25.07
N SER A 412 0.87 -7.72 25.49
CA SER A 412 0.78 -8.85 24.56
C SER A 412 -0.40 -8.70 23.62
N LEU A 413 -0.22 -9.04 22.33
CA LEU A 413 -1.27 -9.07 21.33
C LEU A 413 -1.73 -10.52 21.11
N TYR A 414 -3.03 -10.75 21.12
CA TYR A 414 -3.63 -12.08 20.88
C TYR A 414 -4.60 -12.04 19.69
N LEU A 415 -4.47 -13.01 18.79
CA LEU A 415 -5.39 -13.20 17.66
C LEU A 415 -6.31 -14.38 17.96
N VAL A 416 -7.61 -14.13 18.11
CA VAL A 416 -8.59 -15.15 18.41
C VAL A 416 -9.26 -15.65 17.13
N GLY A 417 -9.00 -16.91 16.76
CA GLY A 417 -9.59 -17.57 15.60
C GLY A 417 -10.38 -18.83 15.97
N THR A 418 -11.09 -19.39 14.98
CA THR A 418 -11.92 -20.58 15.18
C THR A 418 -11.11 -21.87 15.08
N ARG A 419 -11.47 -22.87 15.90
CA ARG A 419 -11.02 -24.25 15.76
C ARG A 419 -11.61 -24.90 14.51
N ALA A 420 -11.01 -26.03 14.10
CA ALA A 420 -11.55 -26.85 13.04
C ALA A 420 -12.94 -27.41 13.42
N ASP A 421 -13.84 -27.39 12.45
CA ASP A 421 -15.14 -28.06 12.53
C ASP A 421 -15.17 -29.19 11.49
N PRO A 422 -14.70 -30.42 11.83
CA PRO A 422 -14.62 -31.51 10.88
C PRO A 422 -15.98 -31.94 10.29
N PRO A 423 -17.09 -31.97 11.04
CA PRO A 423 -18.41 -32.23 10.49
C PRO A 423 -18.85 -31.20 9.45
N GLY A 424 -18.49 -29.92 9.64
CA GLY A 424 -18.77 -28.81 8.71
C GLY A 424 -17.74 -28.67 7.58
N GLY A 425 -16.73 -29.52 7.50
CA GLY A 425 -15.67 -29.46 6.48
C GLY A 425 -14.75 -28.23 6.61
N ARG A 426 -14.73 -27.57 7.75
CA ARG A 426 -13.95 -26.35 7.99
C ARG A 426 -12.59 -26.68 8.62
N ARG A 427 -11.54 -26.08 8.09
CA ARG A 427 -10.19 -26.11 8.70
C ARG A 427 -10.11 -25.07 9.81
N ASP A 428 -9.17 -25.25 10.75
CA ASP A 428 -8.89 -24.25 11.76
C ASP A 428 -8.27 -22.96 11.17
N ALA A 429 -8.29 -21.89 11.95
CA ALA A 429 -7.76 -20.58 11.55
C ALA A 429 -6.25 -20.44 11.75
N SER A 430 -5.53 -21.49 12.24
CA SER A 430 -4.13 -21.37 12.66
C SER A 430 -3.20 -20.77 11.61
N ARG A 431 -3.33 -21.21 10.36
CA ARG A 431 -2.53 -20.67 9.25
C ARG A 431 -2.81 -19.19 9.00
N LEU A 432 -4.09 -18.78 9.02
CA LEU A 432 -4.50 -17.40 8.84
C LEU A 432 -3.97 -16.51 9.97
N LEU A 433 -4.03 -16.99 11.22
CA LEU A 433 -3.51 -16.26 12.38
C LEU A 433 -1.98 -16.14 12.32
N ALA A 434 -1.28 -17.17 11.83
CA ALA A 434 0.16 -17.11 11.63
C ALA A 434 0.55 -16.07 10.57
N ASP A 435 -0.15 -16.05 9.43
CA ASP A 435 0.07 -15.06 8.37
C ASP A 435 -0.18 -13.63 8.89
N ALA A 436 -1.23 -13.45 9.69
CA ALA A 436 -1.57 -12.16 10.32
C ALA A 436 -0.52 -11.73 11.35
N SER A 437 -0.03 -12.68 12.18
CA SER A 437 1.05 -12.40 13.14
C SER A 437 2.35 -11.97 12.45
N LEU A 438 2.74 -12.65 11.36
CA LEU A 438 3.91 -12.27 10.58
C LEU A 438 3.76 -10.88 9.93
N ALA A 439 2.56 -10.52 9.51
CA ALA A 439 2.29 -9.17 9.01
C ALA A 439 2.44 -8.11 10.10
N ALA A 440 1.88 -8.35 11.29
CA ALA A 440 2.00 -7.45 12.44
C ALA A 440 3.46 -7.28 12.89
N GLN A 441 4.24 -8.35 12.96
CA GLN A 441 5.67 -8.30 13.28
C GLN A 441 6.46 -7.46 12.26
N ARG A 442 6.17 -7.63 10.97
CA ARG A 442 6.89 -6.92 9.90
C ARG A 442 6.60 -5.42 9.88
N VAL A 443 5.37 -5.00 10.17
CA VAL A 443 4.92 -3.61 9.98
C VAL A 443 4.96 -2.82 11.28
N VAL A 444 4.53 -3.44 12.39
CA VAL A 444 4.41 -2.77 13.71
C VAL A 444 5.49 -3.23 14.70
N GLY A 445 6.18 -4.35 14.40
CA GLY A 445 7.17 -4.93 15.30
C GLY A 445 6.58 -5.71 16.48
N VAL A 446 5.27 -6.01 16.47
CA VAL A 446 4.57 -6.72 17.55
C VAL A 446 4.27 -8.15 17.15
N GLU A 447 4.66 -9.10 18.02
CA GLU A 447 4.29 -10.50 17.87
C GLU A 447 2.87 -10.74 18.36
N ALA A 448 2.02 -11.29 17.48
CA ALA A 448 0.66 -11.66 17.85
C ALA A 448 0.57 -13.17 18.15
N ARG A 449 0.06 -13.52 19.33
CA ARG A 449 -0.10 -14.90 19.79
C ARG A 449 -1.44 -15.47 19.33
N PRO A 450 -1.48 -16.61 18.62
CA PRO A 450 -2.73 -17.20 18.17
C PRO A 450 -3.46 -17.91 19.31
N LEU A 451 -4.77 -17.69 19.41
CA LEU A 451 -5.69 -18.41 20.28
C LEU A 451 -6.79 -19.05 19.42
N LEU A 452 -7.07 -20.33 19.62
CA LEU A 452 -8.13 -21.04 18.90
C LEU A 452 -9.29 -21.34 19.87
N ALA A 453 -10.47 -20.83 19.54
CA ALA A 453 -11.71 -21.05 20.29
C ALA A 453 -12.73 -21.82 19.43
N GLU A 454 -13.66 -22.53 20.08
CA GLU A 454 -14.80 -23.10 19.38
C GLU A 454 -15.63 -22.01 18.69
N PRO A 455 -16.29 -22.28 17.54
CA PRO A 455 -17.04 -21.28 16.78
C PRO A 455 -18.40 -20.93 17.42
N THR A 456 -18.41 -20.70 18.72
CA THR A 456 -19.60 -20.34 19.51
C THR A 456 -19.42 -19.01 20.23
N GLU A 457 -20.54 -18.32 20.50
CA GLU A 457 -20.53 -17.06 21.26
C GLU A 457 -19.91 -17.24 22.66
N ALA A 458 -20.28 -18.30 23.36
CA ALA A 458 -19.76 -18.57 24.70
C ALA A 458 -18.25 -18.78 24.71
N ALA A 459 -17.72 -19.52 23.73
CA ALA A 459 -16.28 -19.77 23.62
C ALA A 459 -15.50 -18.50 23.25
N LEU A 460 -16.08 -17.64 22.41
CA LEU A 460 -15.46 -16.33 22.11
C LEU A 460 -15.42 -15.45 23.36
N LEU A 461 -16.53 -15.31 24.08
CA LEU A 461 -16.60 -14.52 25.30
C LEU A 461 -15.62 -15.02 26.37
N HIS A 462 -15.53 -16.34 26.54
CA HIS A 462 -14.55 -16.94 27.43
C HIS A 462 -13.10 -16.69 26.99
N ALA A 463 -12.82 -16.77 25.67
CA ALA A 463 -11.48 -16.53 25.14
C ALA A 463 -10.98 -15.10 25.36
N VAL A 464 -11.89 -14.12 25.48
CA VAL A 464 -11.55 -12.70 25.70
C VAL A 464 -11.81 -12.24 27.13
N GLU A 465 -12.21 -13.11 28.04
CA GLU A 465 -12.62 -12.75 29.41
C GLU A 465 -11.51 -12.06 30.21
N GLU A 466 -10.25 -12.50 30.01
CA GLU A 466 -9.08 -11.95 30.69
C GLU A 466 -8.39 -10.82 29.89
N ALA A 467 -9.00 -10.33 28.81
CA ALA A 467 -8.41 -9.28 28.00
C ALA A 467 -8.39 -7.94 28.74
N GLY A 468 -7.30 -7.18 28.56
CA GLY A 468 -7.27 -5.76 28.95
C GLY A 468 -8.09 -4.90 27.99
N LEU A 469 -8.17 -5.31 26.71
CA LEU A 469 -8.95 -4.66 25.67
C LEU A 469 -9.29 -5.66 24.56
N VAL A 470 -10.50 -5.58 24.02
CA VAL A 470 -10.90 -6.33 22.82
C VAL A 470 -11.07 -5.35 21.65
N VAL A 471 -10.44 -5.64 20.53
CA VAL A 471 -10.56 -4.84 19.30
C VAL A 471 -11.15 -5.70 18.18
N ALA A 472 -12.31 -5.31 17.62
CA ALA A 472 -12.98 -6.08 16.58
C ALA A 472 -13.42 -5.18 15.41
N GLY A 473 -13.30 -5.67 14.17
CA GLY A 473 -13.62 -4.89 12.98
C GLY A 473 -15.12 -4.87 12.66
N ILE A 474 -15.68 -3.75 12.22
CA ILE A 474 -17.05 -3.63 11.70
C ILE A 474 -17.04 -3.97 10.21
N SER A 475 -17.88 -4.93 9.79
CA SER A 475 -17.99 -5.35 8.39
C SER A 475 -18.39 -4.19 7.46
N PRO A 476 -17.84 -4.06 6.24
CA PRO A 476 -18.33 -3.11 5.24
C PRO A 476 -19.80 -3.30 4.85
N ARG A 477 -20.40 -4.45 5.21
CA ARG A 477 -21.82 -4.76 4.97
C ARG A 477 -22.74 -4.34 6.14
N TRP A 478 -22.24 -3.56 7.10
CA TRP A 478 -22.99 -3.17 8.30
C TRP A 478 -24.37 -2.57 8.01
N ARG A 479 -24.56 -1.92 6.87
CA ARG A 479 -25.88 -1.39 6.47
C ARG A 479 -26.96 -2.48 6.28
N ARG A 480 -26.55 -3.70 5.91
CA ARG A 480 -27.46 -4.84 5.69
C ARG A 480 -27.53 -5.77 6.90
N GLU A 481 -26.41 -5.96 7.58
CA GLU A 481 -26.21 -7.00 8.60
C GLU A 481 -26.09 -6.41 10.02
N GLY A 482 -26.19 -5.07 10.17
CA GLY A 482 -25.82 -4.39 11.41
C GLY A 482 -24.34 -4.63 11.73
N ILE A 483 -23.96 -4.57 13.00
CA ILE A 483 -22.58 -4.87 13.42
C ILE A 483 -22.26 -6.38 13.39
N GLY A 484 -23.24 -7.23 13.13
CA GLY A 484 -23.14 -8.68 13.08
C GLY A 484 -23.19 -9.36 14.46
N PRO A 485 -23.49 -10.67 14.52
CA PRO A 485 -23.77 -11.37 15.79
C PRO A 485 -22.57 -11.38 16.73
N THR A 486 -21.36 -11.65 16.21
CA THR A 486 -20.12 -11.69 17.03
C THR A 486 -19.85 -10.37 17.73
N ARG A 487 -19.98 -9.22 17.05
CA ARG A 487 -19.74 -7.89 17.60
C ARG A 487 -20.82 -7.50 18.59
N ARG A 488 -22.08 -7.89 18.31
CA ARG A 488 -23.19 -7.72 19.27
C ARG A 488 -22.93 -8.50 20.55
N ALA A 489 -22.47 -9.74 20.47
CA ALA A 489 -22.12 -10.53 21.63
C ALA A 489 -21.02 -9.85 22.48
N LEU A 490 -19.98 -9.34 21.84
CA LEU A 490 -18.91 -8.60 22.49
C LEU A 490 -19.43 -7.31 23.15
N VAL A 491 -20.22 -6.51 22.44
CA VAL A 491 -20.78 -5.26 22.99
C VAL A 491 -21.71 -5.53 24.19
N ARG A 492 -22.53 -6.58 24.11
CA ARG A 492 -23.52 -6.92 25.16
C ARG A 492 -22.90 -7.56 26.40
N ARG A 493 -21.94 -8.46 26.23
CA ARG A 493 -21.61 -9.48 27.22
C ARG A 493 -20.15 -9.59 27.57
N ALA A 494 -19.22 -9.00 26.80
CA ALA A 494 -17.81 -9.04 27.18
C ALA A 494 -17.57 -8.26 28.48
N LEU A 495 -16.73 -8.79 29.35
CA LEU A 495 -16.35 -8.10 30.59
C LEU A 495 -15.37 -6.95 30.31
N PRO A 496 -14.29 -7.15 29.50
CA PRO A 496 -13.33 -6.09 29.20
C PRO A 496 -13.93 -4.99 28.31
N PRO A 497 -13.26 -3.83 28.21
CA PRO A 497 -13.60 -2.80 27.23
C PRO A 497 -13.53 -3.36 25.81
N VAL A 498 -14.43 -2.89 24.93
CA VAL A 498 -14.50 -3.33 23.53
C VAL A 498 -14.43 -2.12 22.61
N VAL A 499 -13.52 -2.17 21.63
CA VAL A 499 -13.42 -1.20 20.55
C VAL A 499 -13.85 -1.87 19.26
N LEU A 500 -14.90 -1.35 18.62
CA LEU A 500 -15.30 -1.75 17.29
C LEU A 500 -14.71 -0.77 16.27
N VAL A 501 -13.99 -1.27 15.27
CA VAL A 501 -13.30 -0.43 14.27
C VAL A 501 -13.96 -0.57 12.92
N HIS A 502 -14.40 0.56 12.36
CA HIS A 502 -14.76 0.68 10.96
C HIS A 502 -13.64 1.39 10.22
N ARG A 503 -13.23 0.79 9.11
CA ARG A 503 -12.14 1.33 8.32
C ARG A 503 -12.58 2.50 7.44
N GLY A 504 -11.82 3.58 7.47
CA GLY A 504 -11.91 4.68 6.51
C GLY A 504 -11.36 4.29 5.11
N PRO A 505 -11.41 5.20 4.14
CA PRO A 505 -10.96 4.94 2.76
C PRO A 505 -9.45 4.75 2.60
N ARG A 506 -8.67 4.85 3.68
CA ARG A 506 -7.20 4.67 3.64
C ARG A 506 -6.80 3.23 3.35
N PRO A 507 -5.69 2.99 2.57
CA PRO A 507 -5.16 1.65 2.38
C PRO A 507 -4.61 1.07 3.70
N SER A 508 -4.75 -0.24 3.94
CA SER A 508 -4.18 -0.93 5.10
C SER A 508 -2.66 -1.07 4.98
N GLY A 509 -1.95 -0.81 6.07
CA GLY A 509 -0.55 -1.17 6.20
C GLY A 509 -0.32 -2.68 6.35
N LEU A 510 -1.31 -3.40 6.87
CA LEU A 510 -1.20 -4.82 7.23
C LEU A 510 -1.92 -5.77 6.26
N ALA A 511 -3.05 -5.37 5.65
CA ALA A 511 -3.84 -6.25 4.81
C ALA A 511 -3.09 -6.67 3.53
N PRO A 512 -3.01 -7.96 3.20
CA PRO A 512 -2.47 -8.41 1.92
C PRO A 512 -3.34 -7.91 0.77
N ARG A 513 -2.71 -7.52 -0.34
CA ARG A 513 -3.42 -7.01 -1.54
C ARG A 513 -4.41 -8.00 -2.15
N GLU A 514 -4.22 -9.30 -1.89
CA GLU A 514 -5.13 -10.38 -2.29
C GLU A 514 -5.31 -11.36 -1.13
N SER A 515 -6.37 -11.21 -0.36
CA SER A 515 -6.79 -12.23 0.62
C SER A 515 -7.87 -13.13 0.00
N ARG A 516 -7.49 -14.38 -0.37
CA ARG A 516 -8.41 -15.38 -0.92
C ARG A 516 -9.08 -16.25 0.14
N THR A 517 -8.65 -16.18 1.39
CA THR A 517 -9.16 -17.03 2.47
C THR A 517 -9.93 -16.21 3.48
N ARG A 518 -11.24 -16.41 3.55
CA ARG A 518 -12.12 -15.77 4.55
C ARG A 518 -12.67 -16.86 5.45
N PHE A 519 -12.51 -16.68 6.76
CA PHE A 519 -13.22 -17.45 7.79
C PHE A 519 -14.30 -16.55 8.38
N THR A 520 -15.52 -17.03 8.46
CA THR A 520 -16.63 -16.32 9.11
C THR A 520 -16.93 -17.00 10.43
N TRP A 521 -17.06 -16.21 11.49
CA TRP A 521 -17.68 -16.68 12.71
C TRP A 521 -19.17 -16.91 12.39
N THR A 522 -19.58 -18.15 12.21
CA THR A 522 -20.98 -18.52 12.24
C THR A 522 -21.28 -18.93 13.68
N LEU A 523 -21.95 -18.06 14.39
CA LEU A 523 -22.58 -18.42 15.65
C LEU A 523 -23.87 -19.14 15.26
N ASP A 524 -23.92 -20.45 15.46
CA ASP A 524 -25.18 -21.17 15.37
C ASP A 524 -26.08 -20.66 16.50
N ALA A 525 -27.33 -20.31 16.16
CA ALA A 525 -28.32 -19.72 17.02
C ALA A 525 -28.81 -20.70 18.10
#